data_ede8d78a69a54d835a9d79fdf4af2171
#
_entry.id   ede8d78a69a54d835a9d79fdf4af2171
#
_cell.length_a   1.000
_cell.length_b   1.000
_cell.length_c   1.000
_cell.angle_alpha   90.00
_cell.angle_beta   90.00
_cell.angle_gamma   90.00
#
_symmetry.space_group_name_H-M   'P 1'
#
loop_
_entity.id
_entity.type
_entity.pdbx_description
1 polymer ?
#
loop_
_entity_poly.entity_id
_entity_poly.type
_entity_poly.pdbx_seq_one_letter_code
_entity_poly.pdbx_strand_id
1 'polypeptide(L)'
;ETKKNAINIFVDPSMKADAYDLTVEKNAVNIKGGSSKAVFYAMQSLRQMMPVGVEKGEKMDRIRIQNVQIQDEPRLGYRGTMLDVCRHFFTVDEVKTFIDMLALHKLSVFHWHLTDDQGWRIEIKKYPELTQIGSQRKQTVIGKNTGKYDGTPYGPYFFTQEEIKEVIQYAA
;
A
#
# COMPACT_ATOMS: atom_id res chain seq x y z
N GLU A 1 8.59 0.47 -31.48
CA GLU A 1 9.22 1.80 -31.68
C GLU A 1 8.82 2.72 -30.51
N THR A 2 9.80 3.43 -29.94
CA THR A 2 9.56 4.42 -28.89
C THR A 2 9.03 5.73 -29.50
N LYS A 3 7.96 6.27 -28.89
CA LYS A 3 7.38 7.56 -29.30
C LYS A 3 8.08 8.72 -28.58
N LYS A 4 8.28 9.82 -29.30
CA LYS A 4 8.75 11.08 -28.70
C LYS A 4 7.61 11.79 -27.93
N ASN A 5 7.97 12.55 -26.89
CA ASN A 5 7.04 13.26 -26.01
C ASN A 5 5.97 12.34 -25.38
N ALA A 6 6.39 11.16 -24.96
CA ALA A 6 5.53 10.12 -24.42
C ALA A 6 6.23 9.36 -23.29
N ILE A 7 5.43 8.71 -22.46
CA ILE A 7 5.87 7.66 -21.57
C ILE A 7 5.62 6.35 -22.30
N ASN A 8 6.69 5.64 -22.64
CA ASN A 8 6.65 4.35 -23.32
C ASN A 8 6.80 3.24 -22.29
N ILE A 9 5.89 2.29 -22.29
CA ILE A 9 5.86 1.18 -21.33
C ILE A 9 5.95 -0.14 -22.09
N PHE A 10 6.88 -1.01 -21.69
CA PHE A 10 7.11 -2.31 -22.26
C PHE A 10 7.22 -3.39 -21.19
N VAL A 11 6.61 -4.54 -21.44
CA VAL A 11 6.84 -5.77 -20.66
C VAL A 11 7.72 -6.68 -21.50
N ASP A 12 8.87 -7.07 -20.96
CA ASP A 12 9.83 -7.95 -21.60
C ASP A 12 10.05 -9.21 -20.75
N PRO A 13 9.39 -10.33 -21.06
CA PRO A 13 9.49 -11.57 -20.29
C PRO A 13 10.91 -12.19 -20.27
N SER A 14 11.85 -11.68 -21.06
CA SER A 14 13.24 -12.12 -21.03
C SER A 14 14.03 -11.54 -19.84
N MET A 15 13.52 -10.46 -19.23
CA MET A 15 14.07 -9.89 -18.00
C MET A 15 13.62 -10.71 -16.77
N LYS A 16 14.35 -10.60 -15.67
CA LYS A 16 13.87 -11.13 -14.38
C LYS A 16 12.50 -10.52 -14.03
N ALA A 17 11.60 -11.32 -13.49
CA ALA A 17 10.19 -10.93 -13.28
C ALA A 17 9.98 -9.61 -12.52
N ASP A 18 10.83 -9.29 -11.54
CA ASP A 18 10.72 -8.08 -10.73
C ASP A 18 11.73 -6.99 -11.11
N ALA A 19 12.56 -7.22 -12.15
CA ALA A 19 13.54 -6.25 -12.62
C ALA A 19 12.93 -5.24 -13.60
N TYR A 20 13.43 -4.00 -13.56
CA TYR A 20 13.02 -2.97 -14.50
C TYR A 20 14.18 -2.06 -14.92
N ASP A 21 14.04 -1.47 -16.09
CA ASP A 21 14.82 -0.35 -16.60
C ASP A 21 13.89 0.86 -16.72
N LEU A 22 14.32 2.00 -16.19
CA LEU A 22 13.68 3.31 -16.35
C LEU A 22 14.68 4.29 -16.94
N THR A 23 14.36 4.84 -18.09
CA THR A 23 15.19 5.87 -18.74
C THR A 23 14.35 7.13 -18.92
N VAL A 24 14.84 8.25 -18.40
CA VAL A 24 14.27 9.59 -18.59
C VAL A 24 15.21 10.38 -19.49
N GLU A 25 14.72 10.78 -20.64
CA GLU A 25 15.44 11.56 -21.65
C GLU A 25 14.69 12.86 -21.94
N LYS A 26 15.34 13.76 -22.69
CA LYS A 26 14.76 15.07 -23.03
C LYS A 26 13.34 15.00 -23.61
N ASN A 27 13.05 13.96 -24.40
CA ASN A 27 11.82 13.88 -25.17
C ASN A 27 11.02 12.57 -24.93
N ALA A 28 11.41 11.77 -23.95
CA ALA A 28 10.70 10.53 -23.65
C ALA A 28 11.04 9.99 -22.27
N VAL A 29 10.11 9.27 -21.69
CA VAL A 29 10.33 8.36 -20.56
C VAL A 29 10.09 6.95 -21.07
N ASN A 30 11.06 6.08 -20.90
CA ASN A 30 10.96 4.68 -21.32
C ASN A 30 11.02 3.79 -20.06
N ILE A 31 10.01 2.97 -19.89
CA ILE A 31 9.90 1.98 -18.82
C ILE A 31 9.86 0.60 -19.45
N LYS A 32 10.76 -0.29 -19.02
CA LYS A 32 10.80 -1.67 -19.43
C LYS A 32 10.87 -2.55 -18.18
N GLY A 33 9.96 -3.50 -18.03
CA GLY A 33 9.92 -4.40 -16.88
C GLY A 33 9.75 -5.85 -17.27
N GLY A 34 10.27 -6.79 -16.46
CA GLY A 34 10.11 -8.22 -16.67
C GLY A 34 8.66 -8.70 -16.47
N SER A 35 7.82 -7.89 -15.81
CA SER A 35 6.40 -8.14 -15.60
C SER A 35 5.65 -6.82 -15.40
N SER A 36 4.32 -6.85 -15.34
CA SER A 36 3.50 -5.69 -14.96
C SER A 36 3.85 -5.16 -13.58
N LYS A 37 4.18 -6.03 -12.63
CA LYS A 37 4.66 -5.66 -11.30
C LYS A 37 5.97 -4.89 -11.35
N ALA A 38 6.92 -5.30 -12.17
CA ALA A 38 8.19 -4.60 -12.37
C ALA A 38 7.98 -3.21 -13.01
N VAL A 39 7.06 -3.11 -13.97
CA VAL A 39 6.63 -1.81 -14.54
C VAL A 39 6.04 -0.91 -13.45
N PHE A 40 5.19 -1.45 -12.58
CA PHE A 40 4.66 -0.71 -11.44
C PHE A 40 5.78 -0.18 -10.52
N TYR A 41 6.82 -0.96 -10.23
CA TYR A 41 7.97 -0.51 -9.44
C TYR A 41 8.73 0.63 -10.14
N ALA A 42 8.91 0.54 -11.45
CA ALA A 42 9.51 1.62 -12.24
C ALA A 42 8.67 2.90 -12.18
N MET A 43 7.35 2.80 -12.23
CA MET A 43 6.43 3.93 -12.07
C MET A 43 6.56 4.58 -10.68
N GLN A 44 6.73 3.79 -9.62
CA GLN A 44 6.97 4.33 -8.29
C GLN A 44 8.33 5.07 -8.22
N SER A 45 9.36 4.57 -8.88
CA SER A 45 10.64 5.30 -8.99
C SER A 45 10.48 6.62 -9.74
N LEU A 46 9.77 6.61 -10.86
CA LEU A 46 9.46 7.84 -11.61
C LEU A 46 8.66 8.84 -10.75
N ARG A 47 7.66 8.37 -10.02
CA ARG A 47 6.85 9.17 -9.10
C ARG A 47 7.70 9.85 -8.03
N GLN A 48 8.64 9.12 -7.42
CA GLN A 48 9.57 9.67 -6.41
C GLN A 48 10.56 10.70 -6.97
N MET A 49 10.78 10.74 -8.28
CA MET A 49 11.61 11.76 -8.95
C MET A 49 10.82 13.03 -9.27
N MET A 50 9.50 13.02 -9.13
CA MET A 50 8.67 14.19 -9.40
C MET A 50 8.73 15.19 -8.23
N PRO A 51 8.49 16.50 -8.48
CA PRO A 51 8.34 17.46 -7.40
C PRO A 51 7.23 17.08 -6.41
N VAL A 52 7.44 17.34 -5.12
CA VAL A 52 6.49 17.02 -4.05
C VAL A 52 5.09 17.61 -4.29
N GLY A 53 4.99 18.74 -5.00
CA GLY A 53 3.70 19.33 -5.36
C GLY A 53 2.81 18.41 -6.21
N VAL A 54 3.39 17.49 -6.98
CA VAL A 54 2.63 16.47 -7.72
C VAL A 54 1.86 15.55 -6.78
N GLU A 55 2.51 15.11 -5.70
CA GLU A 55 1.89 14.26 -4.67
C GLU A 55 0.78 15.01 -3.91
N LYS A 56 0.89 16.31 -3.79
CA LYS A 56 -0.12 17.17 -3.16
C LYS A 56 -1.26 17.57 -4.10
N GLY A 57 -1.23 17.13 -5.37
CA GLY A 57 -2.22 17.52 -6.37
C GLY A 57 -2.14 19.00 -6.77
N GLU A 58 -1.00 19.65 -6.57
CA GLU A 58 -0.78 21.03 -6.97
C GLU A 58 -0.78 21.15 -8.50
N LYS A 59 -1.47 22.17 -9.03
CA LYS A 59 -1.42 22.44 -10.47
C LYS A 59 -0.04 22.97 -10.86
N MET A 60 0.60 22.28 -11.77
CA MET A 60 1.91 22.64 -12.30
C MET A 60 1.83 22.76 -13.83
N ASP A 61 2.27 23.90 -14.36
CA ASP A 61 2.36 24.10 -15.81
C ASP A 61 3.42 23.21 -16.46
N ARG A 62 4.45 22.86 -15.71
CA ARG A 62 5.56 21.99 -16.16
C ARG A 62 6.12 21.17 -15.00
N ILE A 63 6.35 19.90 -15.27
CA ILE A 63 7.10 19.01 -14.38
C ILE A 63 8.48 18.80 -15.00
N ARG A 64 9.54 19.09 -14.24
CA ARG A 64 10.92 18.84 -14.66
C ARG A 64 11.45 17.64 -13.91
N ILE A 65 11.90 16.65 -14.66
CA ILE A 65 12.56 15.45 -14.16
C ILE A 65 13.96 15.42 -14.76
N GLN A 66 14.97 15.11 -13.97
CA GLN A 66 16.35 14.99 -14.47
C GLN A 66 16.47 13.79 -15.40
N ASN A 67 17.29 13.92 -16.45
CA ASN A 67 17.65 12.78 -17.28
C ASN A 67 18.39 11.75 -16.43
N VAL A 68 17.94 10.48 -16.49
CA VAL A 68 18.50 9.40 -15.69
C VAL A 68 18.28 8.08 -16.39
N GLN A 69 19.17 7.14 -16.11
CA GLN A 69 18.99 5.73 -16.41
C GLN A 69 19.07 4.95 -15.11
N ILE A 70 18.03 4.19 -14.80
CA ILE A 70 17.90 3.35 -13.60
C ILE A 70 17.69 1.91 -14.08
N GLN A 71 18.52 1.00 -13.55
CA GLN A 71 18.34 -0.43 -13.64
C GLN A 71 18.23 -0.96 -12.22
N ASP A 72 17.12 -1.59 -11.89
CA ASP A 72 16.84 -1.99 -10.50
C ASP A 72 16.11 -3.32 -10.44
N GLU A 73 16.38 -4.07 -9.40
CA GLU A 73 15.69 -5.31 -9.04
C GLU A 73 15.66 -5.46 -7.52
N PRO A 74 14.63 -6.09 -6.94
CA PRO A 74 14.58 -6.34 -5.51
C PRO A 74 15.68 -7.29 -5.06
N ARG A 75 16.42 -6.92 -4.02
CA ARG A 75 17.42 -7.79 -3.36
C ARG A 75 16.78 -8.86 -2.48
N LEU A 76 15.57 -8.59 -1.96
CA LEU A 76 14.84 -9.48 -1.04
C LEU A 76 13.57 -9.96 -1.70
N GLY A 77 13.31 -11.26 -1.67
CA GLY A 77 12.10 -11.87 -2.21
C GLY A 77 10.85 -11.49 -1.42
N TYR A 78 10.94 -11.37 -0.10
CA TYR A 78 9.88 -10.88 0.76
C TYR A 78 10.11 -9.43 1.15
N ARG A 79 9.14 -8.58 0.82
CA ARG A 79 9.12 -7.16 1.17
C ARG A 79 7.71 -6.81 1.63
N GLY A 80 7.53 -6.79 2.93
CA GLY A 80 6.20 -6.58 3.51
C GLY A 80 6.24 -5.89 4.85
N THR A 81 5.06 -5.46 5.28
CA THR A 81 4.84 -4.95 6.64
C THR A 81 3.45 -5.33 7.13
N MET A 82 3.21 -5.15 8.39
CA MET A 82 1.97 -5.48 9.07
C MET A 82 1.31 -4.22 9.61
N LEU A 83 -0.03 -4.14 9.49
CA LEU A 83 -0.88 -3.20 10.20
C LEU A 83 -1.77 -3.95 11.17
N ASP A 84 -1.62 -3.65 12.45
CA ASP A 84 -2.47 -4.19 13.52
C ASP A 84 -3.69 -3.27 13.70
N VAL A 85 -4.86 -3.74 13.27
CA VAL A 85 -6.14 -3.04 13.45
C VAL A 85 -6.94 -3.57 14.65
N CYS A 86 -6.39 -4.55 15.37
CA CYS A 86 -7.04 -5.16 16.53
C CYS A 86 -6.89 -4.30 17.78
N ARG A 87 -5.66 -3.85 18.06
CA ARG A 87 -5.38 -3.00 19.22
C ARG A 87 -5.95 -1.60 19.03
N HIS A 88 -5.77 -1.03 17.84
CA HIS A 88 -6.40 0.22 17.43
C HIS A 88 -6.99 0.04 16.03
N PHE A 89 -8.27 0.37 15.89
CA PHE A 89 -8.96 0.25 14.62
C PHE A 89 -8.59 1.40 13.68
N PHE A 90 -8.46 1.08 12.41
CA PHE A 90 -8.27 2.02 11.33
C PHE A 90 -9.42 1.87 10.32
N THR A 91 -9.87 2.97 9.77
CA THR A 91 -10.93 2.99 8.74
C THR A 91 -10.43 2.41 7.42
N VAL A 92 -11.35 2.09 6.50
CA VAL A 92 -11.01 1.62 5.14
C VAL A 92 -10.09 2.62 4.43
N ASP A 93 -10.34 3.93 4.55
CA ASP A 93 -9.54 4.96 3.89
C ASP A 93 -8.12 5.05 4.48
N GLU A 94 -7.98 4.87 5.79
CA GLU A 94 -6.66 4.81 6.46
C GLU A 94 -5.88 3.55 6.03
N VAL A 95 -6.57 2.40 5.89
CA VAL A 95 -5.95 1.17 5.37
C VAL A 95 -5.50 1.36 3.92
N LYS A 96 -6.29 1.99 3.06
CA LYS A 96 -5.91 2.34 1.69
C LYS A 96 -4.70 3.28 1.65
N THR A 97 -4.69 4.30 2.50
CA THR A 97 -3.53 5.20 2.65
C THR A 97 -2.26 4.42 3.03
N PHE A 98 -2.40 3.44 3.93
CA PHE A 98 -1.28 2.56 4.29
C PHE A 98 -0.80 1.72 3.11
N ILE A 99 -1.72 1.18 2.28
CA ILE A 99 -1.39 0.45 1.05
C ILE A 99 -0.66 1.35 0.05
N ASP A 100 -1.07 2.62 -0.11
CA ASP A 100 -0.38 3.58 -0.98
C ASP A 100 1.07 3.81 -0.54
N MET A 101 1.31 3.87 0.78
CA MET A 101 2.66 3.98 1.32
C MET A 101 3.49 2.72 1.03
N LEU A 102 2.89 1.52 1.12
CA LEU A 102 3.56 0.27 0.73
C LEU A 102 3.93 0.29 -0.75
N ALA A 103 2.99 0.68 -1.60
CA ALA A 103 3.19 0.81 -3.04
C ALA A 103 4.35 1.78 -3.37
N LEU A 104 4.35 2.97 -2.76
CA LEU A 104 5.41 3.97 -2.95
C LEU A 104 6.80 3.40 -2.59
N HIS A 105 6.89 2.59 -1.56
CA HIS A 105 8.13 1.93 -1.12
C HIS A 105 8.40 0.58 -1.80
N LYS A 106 7.61 0.20 -2.81
CA LYS A 106 7.75 -1.07 -3.57
C LYS A 106 7.66 -2.31 -2.67
N LEU A 107 6.92 -2.21 -1.57
CA LEU A 107 6.58 -3.36 -0.72
C LEU A 107 5.45 -4.14 -1.40
N SER A 108 5.57 -5.48 -1.44
CA SER A 108 4.66 -6.33 -2.19
C SER A 108 3.78 -7.23 -1.32
N VAL A 109 3.94 -7.15 -0.02
CA VAL A 109 3.16 -7.96 0.94
C VAL A 109 2.58 -7.06 2.02
N PHE A 110 1.28 -7.12 2.18
CA PHE A 110 0.56 -6.47 3.26
C PHE A 110 -0.01 -7.53 4.21
N HIS A 111 0.49 -7.57 5.45
CA HIS A 111 -0.09 -8.38 6.50
C HIS A 111 -1.13 -7.53 7.25
N TRP A 112 -2.38 -7.69 6.91
CA TRP A 112 -3.50 -7.05 7.60
C TRP A 112 -3.91 -7.90 8.80
N HIS A 113 -3.53 -7.48 10.01
CA HIS A 113 -3.78 -8.22 11.25
C HIS A 113 -5.18 -7.91 11.78
N LEU A 114 -6.13 -8.77 11.45
CA LEU A 114 -7.58 -8.55 11.62
C LEU A 114 -8.17 -9.17 12.88
N THR A 115 -7.45 -10.05 13.55
CA THR A 115 -8.02 -10.82 14.69
C THR A 115 -7.02 -11.00 15.80
N ASP A 116 -7.40 -10.56 17.00
CA ASP A 116 -6.62 -10.76 18.23
C ASP A 116 -7.56 -10.65 19.45
N ASP A 117 -7.04 -10.87 20.67
CA ASP A 117 -7.81 -10.84 21.92
C ASP A 117 -8.37 -9.45 22.27
N GLN A 118 -7.75 -8.36 21.79
CA GLN A 118 -8.25 -6.99 22.01
C GLN A 118 -9.34 -6.57 21.01
N GLY A 119 -9.58 -7.35 19.96
CA GLY A 119 -10.64 -7.06 19.01
C GLY A 119 -10.64 -7.97 17.80
N TRP A 120 -11.81 -8.47 17.47
CA TRP A 120 -12.09 -9.19 16.23
C TRP A 120 -12.59 -8.20 15.16
N ARG A 121 -11.88 -8.03 14.05
CA ARG A 121 -12.12 -6.96 13.09
C ARG A 121 -12.63 -7.41 11.72
N ILE A 122 -12.93 -8.69 11.53
CA ILE A 122 -13.45 -9.20 10.26
C ILE A 122 -14.82 -9.85 10.46
N GLU A 123 -15.82 -9.41 9.67
CA GLU A 123 -17.15 -10.01 9.67
C GLU A 123 -17.10 -11.45 9.13
N ILE A 124 -17.67 -12.39 9.90
CA ILE A 124 -17.95 -13.74 9.45
C ILE A 124 -19.44 -13.99 9.63
N LYS A 125 -20.20 -13.89 8.53
CA LYS A 125 -21.68 -13.98 8.56
C LYS A 125 -22.22 -15.26 9.23
N LYS A 126 -21.46 -16.37 9.14
CA LYS A 126 -21.80 -17.63 9.82
C LYS A 126 -21.64 -17.57 11.34
N TYR A 127 -20.80 -16.68 11.85
CA TYR A 127 -20.49 -16.53 13.27
C TYR A 127 -20.63 -15.08 13.71
N PRO A 128 -21.87 -14.54 13.78
CA PRO A 128 -22.13 -13.12 14.01
C PRO A 128 -21.63 -12.62 15.38
N GLU A 129 -21.56 -13.48 16.38
CA GLU A 129 -21.05 -13.12 17.72
C GLU A 129 -19.60 -12.68 17.72
N LEU A 130 -18.80 -13.09 16.72
CA LEU A 130 -17.42 -12.63 16.57
C LEU A 130 -17.33 -11.11 16.39
N THR A 131 -18.31 -10.50 15.71
CA THR A 131 -18.39 -9.04 15.56
C THR A 131 -19.33 -8.38 16.56
N GLN A 132 -20.43 -9.03 16.95
CA GLN A 132 -21.35 -8.47 17.94
C GLN A 132 -20.72 -8.31 19.33
N ILE A 133 -19.86 -9.27 19.74
CA ILE A 133 -19.19 -9.30 21.03
C ILE A 133 -17.71 -8.96 20.87
N GLY A 134 -17.01 -9.64 19.97
CA GLY A 134 -15.55 -9.58 19.83
C GLY A 134 -15.01 -8.29 19.23
N SER A 135 -15.86 -7.46 18.59
CA SER A 135 -15.41 -6.20 17.97
C SER A 135 -15.31 -5.02 18.95
N GLN A 136 -15.64 -5.24 20.20
CA GLN A 136 -15.67 -4.19 21.24
C GLN A 136 -14.99 -4.66 22.52
N ARG A 137 -14.57 -3.71 23.35
CA ARG A 137 -14.01 -3.96 24.68
C ARG A 137 -14.44 -2.87 25.67
N LYS A 138 -14.45 -3.22 26.95
CA LYS A 138 -14.90 -2.31 28.00
C LYS A 138 -13.94 -1.14 28.26
N GLN A 139 -12.65 -1.35 27.99
CA GLN A 139 -11.59 -0.38 28.27
C GLN A 139 -10.32 -0.75 27.52
N THR A 140 -9.40 0.19 27.38
CA THR A 140 -8.11 -0.02 26.74
C THR A 140 -6.98 0.14 27.78
N VAL A 141 -5.93 -0.69 27.68
CA VAL A 141 -4.74 -0.55 28.54
C VAL A 141 -3.99 0.73 28.18
N ILE A 142 -3.58 1.49 29.20
CA ILE A 142 -2.77 2.69 29.02
C ILE A 142 -1.29 2.29 29.05
N GLY A 143 -0.59 2.54 27.94
CA GLY A 143 0.81 2.15 27.79
C GLY A 143 1.00 0.64 27.62
N LYS A 144 2.24 0.19 27.73
CA LYS A 144 2.58 -1.22 27.50
C LYS A 144 2.61 -1.99 28.82
N ASN A 145 1.70 -2.95 28.96
CA ASN A 145 1.65 -3.89 30.10
C ASN A 145 1.64 -3.20 31.49
N THR A 146 1.01 -2.04 31.61
CA THR A 146 0.99 -1.26 32.87
C THR A 146 -0.04 -1.76 33.89
N GLY A 147 -1.01 -2.58 33.46
CA GLY A 147 -2.18 -2.93 34.26
C GLY A 147 -3.14 -1.77 34.52
N LYS A 148 -2.89 -0.59 33.98
CA LYS A 148 -3.78 0.58 34.05
C LYS A 148 -4.65 0.66 32.82
N TYR A 149 -5.91 1.03 33.02
CA TYR A 149 -6.92 1.11 31.95
C TYR A 149 -7.56 2.49 31.91
N ASP A 150 -8.03 2.91 30.73
CA ASP A 150 -8.66 4.20 30.51
C ASP A 150 -10.14 4.26 30.95
N GLY A 151 -10.75 3.10 31.23
CA GLY A 151 -12.15 3.01 31.63
C GLY A 151 -13.15 3.38 30.52
N THR A 152 -12.71 3.54 29.28
CA THR A 152 -13.54 3.97 28.15
C THR A 152 -13.87 2.80 27.22
N PRO A 153 -15.18 2.53 26.94
CA PRO A 153 -15.57 1.53 25.95
C PRO A 153 -14.99 1.83 24.57
N TYR A 154 -14.51 0.80 23.88
CA TYR A 154 -13.91 0.89 22.55
C TYR A 154 -14.64 -0.03 21.58
N GLY A 155 -15.22 0.53 20.51
CA GLY A 155 -15.99 -0.19 19.49
C GLY A 155 -17.53 -0.06 19.68
N PRO A 156 -18.32 -0.83 18.91
CA PRO A 156 -17.88 -1.91 18.01
C PRO A 156 -17.16 -1.38 16.78
N TYR A 157 -16.01 -2.01 16.43
CA TYR A 157 -15.23 -1.70 15.24
C TYR A 157 -14.87 -3.00 14.52
N PHE A 158 -15.29 -3.14 13.27
CA PHE A 158 -14.95 -4.26 12.40
C PHE A 158 -15.15 -3.85 10.93
N PHE A 159 -14.58 -4.63 10.03
CA PHE A 159 -14.82 -4.51 8.59
C PHE A 159 -15.87 -5.51 8.17
N THR A 160 -16.83 -5.06 7.38
CA THR A 160 -17.77 -5.91 6.66
C THR A 160 -17.05 -6.72 5.56
N GLN A 161 -17.67 -7.77 5.07
CA GLN A 161 -17.08 -8.53 3.94
C GLN A 161 -16.96 -7.68 2.67
N GLU A 162 -17.85 -6.72 2.49
CA GLU A 162 -17.85 -5.76 1.39
C GLU A 162 -16.64 -4.83 1.49
N GLU A 163 -16.37 -4.27 2.67
CA GLU A 163 -15.18 -3.42 2.93
C GLU A 163 -13.87 -4.21 2.77
N ILE A 164 -13.83 -5.46 3.20
CA ILE A 164 -12.65 -6.33 2.97
C ILE A 164 -12.41 -6.52 1.47
N LYS A 165 -13.47 -6.79 0.69
CA LYS A 165 -13.35 -6.91 -0.79
C LYS A 165 -12.87 -5.61 -1.42
N GLU A 166 -13.38 -4.47 -0.97
CA GLU A 166 -12.97 -3.16 -1.45
C GLU A 166 -11.46 -2.93 -1.24
N VAL A 167 -10.96 -3.24 -0.04
CA VAL A 167 -9.53 -3.12 0.27
C VAL A 167 -8.68 -4.08 -0.57
N ILE A 168 -9.13 -5.34 -0.75
CA ILE A 168 -8.43 -6.32 -1.59
C ILE A 168 -8.37 -5.85 -3.05
N GLN A 169 -9.48 -5.33 -3.59
CA GLN A 169 -9.53 -4.80 -4.95
C GLN A 169 -8.64 -3.56 -5.12
N TYR A 170 -8.55 -2.74 -4.09
CA TYR A 170 -7.68 -1.56 -4.10
C TYR A 170 -6.20 -1.94 -4.10
N ALA A 171 -5.83 -3.03 -3.41
CA ALA A 171 -4.46 -3.51 -3.29
C ALA A 171 -3.96 -4.31 -4.51
N ALA A 172 -4.87 -4.77 -5.41
CA ALA A 172 -4.56 -5.58 -6.58
C ALA A 172 -4.08 -4.73 -7.75
#